data_f2fb30185941ba20772ded427f91f6d1
#
_entry.id   f2fb30185941ba20772ded427f91f6d1
#
_cell.length_a   1.000
_cell.length_b   1.000
_cell.length_c   1.000
_cell.angle_alpha   90.00
_cell.angle_beta   90.00
_cell.angle_gamma   90.00
#
_symmetry.space_group_name_H-M   'P 1'
#
loop_
_entity.id
_entity.type
_entity.pdbx_description
1 polymer ?
#
loop_
_entity_poly.entity_id
_entity_poly.type
_entity_poly.pdbx_seq_one_letter_code
_entity_poly.pdbx_strand_id
1 'polypeptide(L)'
;MNNNSTKNRIHVNSEHSLVIHNFTGNDTGLYYCQRFEGEQEEKYNYLVDLIYDDNVTSVETGNFTSWRKYYEEYFVPINILFAESEGTEFRHIREGLEIEMEITTQWGPWGICEICGRPKNEGIRRKTGFCRIKLTQKSSANFSSPDTDKTFVKNANEISCRSKILGRLLPGVSNLTRIIPSFVQVQSCEGTCNPDAEGFNKGWKTGKTAAFKYRKRFVLAENSHLTLICPESTLENKVIWKKNGKVLEAGESVVPPDPEDEPRIIVDTFNTLYLVNVKESEEGNYTCQVDDIRMQQIIIFVISKSRLLTQAFVRHMMYLGLVLSLTLPCYCAGIIIACSRKRTFKNYQELKEEEMEKRRDTRYIKLP
;
A
#
# COMPACT_ATOMS: atom_id res chain seq x y z
N MET A 1 -5.67 26.02 -18.92
CA MET A 1 -4.60 26.10 -17.90
C MET A 1 -3.32 25.56 -18.53
N ASN A 2 -2.20 26.24 -18.30
CA ASN A 2 -0.91 25.73 -18.79
C ASN A 2 -0.42 24.64 -17.80
N ASN A 3 -0.40 23.38 -18.23
CA ASN A 3 -0.06 22.22 -17.40
C ASN A 3 1.46 22.01 -17.29
N ASN A 4 2.20 23.06 -16.95
CA ASN A 4 3.64 22.97 -16.80
C ASN A 4 4.01 22.54 -15.37
N SER A 5 4.49 21.32 -15.21
CA SER A 5 4.85 20.71 -13.92
C SER A 5 5.95 21.47 -13.15
N THR A 6 6.84 22.18 -13.87
CA THR A 6 7.94 22.94 -13.23
C THR A 6 7.51 24.31 -12.72
N LYS A 7 6.37 24.85 -13.19
CA LYS A 7 5.89 26.19 -12.84
C LYS A 7 4.63 26.16 -11.96
N ASN A 8 3.86 25.11 -12.02
CA ASN A 8 2.56 25.04 -11.39
C ASN A 8 2.60 24.12 -10.17
N ARG A 9 2.20 24.65 -9.03
CA ARG A 9 2.01 23.87 -7.80
C ARG A 9 0.94 22.78 -7.95
N ILE A 10 -0.06 23.00 -8.80
CA ILE A 10 -1.11 22.04 -9.12
C ILE A 10 -1.00 21.74 -10.62
N HIS A 11 -0.79 20.46 -10.95
CA HIS A 11 -0.69 20.02 -12.33
C HIS A 11 -1.16 18.57 -12.50
N VAL A 12 -1.41 18.16 -13.72
CA VAL A 12 -1.71 16.77 -14.06
C VAL A 12 -0.47 16.16 -14.72
N ASN A 13 0.00 15.02 -14.18
CA ASN A 13 1.16 14.33 -14.74
C ASN A 13 0.82 13.56 -16.02
N SER A 14 1.81 12.91 -16.64
CA SER A 14 1.64 12.10 -17.86
C SER A 14 0.75 10.87 -17.67
N GLU A 15 0.53 10.44 -16.44
CA GLU A 15 -0.34 9.32 -16.05
C GLU A 15 -1.77 9.77 -15.74
N HIS A 16 -2.12 11.01 -16.04
CA HIS A 16 -3.40 11.66 -15.75
C HIS A 16 -3.71 11.78 -14.26
N SER A 17 -2.71 11.67 -13.38
CA SER A 17 -2.86 11.89 -11.95
C SER A 17 -2.74 13.38 -11.62
N LEU A 18 -3.64 13.88 -10.77
CA LEU A 18 -3.57 15.23 -10.23
C LEU A 18 -2.48 15.28 -9.15
N VAL A 19 -1.51 16.16 -9.32
CA VAL A 19 -0.43 16.40 -8.37
C VAL A 19 -0.60 17.78 -7.75
N ILE A 20 -0.64 17.84 -6.42
CA ILE A 20 -0.74 19.07 -5.65
C ILE A 20 0.46 19.15 -4.72
N HIS A 21 1.39 20.06 -5.01
CA HIS A 21 2.55 20.30 -4.14
C HIS A 21 2.18 21.22 -2.98
N ASN A 22 2.75 20.98 -1.80
CA ASN A 22 2.54 21.78 -0.60
C ASN A 22 1.04 22.02 -0.34
N PHE A 23 0.30 20.92 -0.15
CA PHE A 23 -1.15 20.94 0.09
C PHE A 23 -1.46 21.80 1.32
N THR A 24 -2.40 22.72 1.18
CA THR A 24 -2.82 23.68 2.22
C THR A 24 -4.33 23.62 2.43
N GLY A 25 -4.84 24.32 3.47
CA GLY A 25 -6.27 24.42 3.72
C GLY A 25 -7.06 25.06 2.55
N ASN A 26 -6.42 25.84 1.70
CA ASN A 26 -7.04 26.44 0.52
C ASN A 26 -7.23 25.44 -0.62
N ASP A 27 -6.53 24.31 -0.58
CA ASP A 27 -6.64 23.25 -1.56
C ASP A 27 -7.69 22.20 -1.19
N THR A 28 -8.29 22.34 0.01
CA THR A 28 -9.35 21.44 0.45
C THR A 28 -10.59 21.63 -0.39
N GLY A 29 -11.20 20.54 -0.85
CA GLY A 29 -12.41 20.62 -1.66
C GLY A 29 -12.75 19.32 -2.37
N LEU A 30 -13.75 19.41 -3.25
CA LEU A 30 -14.17 18.33 -4.12
C LEU A 30 -13.41 18.42 -5.44
N TYR A 31 -12.75 17.33 -5.79
CA TYR A 31 -12.06 17.17 -7.06
C TYR A 31 -12.81 16.16 -7.91
N TYR A 32 -12.93 16.46 -9.20
CA TYR A 32 -13.64 15.61 -10.16
C TYR A 32 -12.68 15.10 -11.19
N CYS A 33 -12.71 13.79 -11.42
CA CYS A 33 -12.08 13.18 -12.58
C CYS A 33 -13.18 12.77 -13.55
N GLN A 34 -13.10 13.29 -14.78
CA GLN A 34 -14.08 13.01 -15.83
C GLN A 34 -13.37 12.50 -17.08
N ARG A 35 -13.89 11.41 -17.63
CA ARG A 35 -13.47 10.89 -18.92
C ARG A 35 -14.26 11.60 -20.03
N PHE A 36 -13.57 12.07 -21.06
CA PHE A 36 -14.20 12.80 -22.18
C PHE A 36 -14.70 11.91 -23.32
N GLU A 37 -14.43 10.62 -23.30
CA GLU A 37 -14.80 9.69 -24.38
C GLU A 37 -15.87 8.71 -23.92
N GLY A 38 -17.08 8.81 -24.51
CA GLY A 38 -18.17 7.84 -24.35
C GLY A 38 -19.53 8.48 -24.09
N GLU A 39 -20.61 7.76 -24.42
CA GLU A 39 -22.01 8.19 -24.21
C GLU A 39 -22.41 8.23 -22.73
N GLN A 40 -21.64 7.66 -21.81
CA GLN A 40 -21.83 7.74 -20.36
C GLN A 40 -20.65 8.49 -19.76
N GLU A 41 -20.94 9.67 -19.20
CA GLU A 41 -20.00 10.44 -18.40
C GLU A 41 -19.74 9.73 -17.06
N GLU A 42 -18.66 8.99 -16.95
CA GLU A 42 -18.19 8.48 -15.66
C GLU A 42 -17.48 9.61 -14.92
N LYS A 43 -18.09 10.07 -13.83
CA LYS A 43 -17.53 11.08 -12.95
C LYS A 43 -17.09 10.44 -11.63
N TYR A 44 -15.79 10.56 -11.33
CA TYR A 44 -15.26 10.18 -10.04
C TYR A 44 -15.06 11.42 -9.18
N ASN A 45 -15.66 11.41 -7.99
CA ASN A 45 -15.58 12.52 -7.05
C ASN A 45 -14.66 12.16 -5.90
N TYR A 46 -13.72 13.06 -5.61
CA TYR A 46 -12.76 12.89 -4.51
C TYR A 46 -12.89 14.08 -3.57
N LEU A 47 -13.22 13.80 -2.31
CA LEU A 47 -13.11 14.79 -1.25
C LEU A 47 -11.69 14.77 -0.71
N VAL A 48 -10.92 15.83 -0.97
CA VAL A 48 -9.56 16.02 -0.44
C VAL A 48 -9.64 17.08 0.66
N ASP A 49 -9.24 16.69 1.87
CA ASP A 49 -9.38 17.53 3.06
C ASP A 49 -8.14 17.46 3.94
N LEU A 50 -7.92 18.52 4.70
CA LEU A 50 -6.97 18.54 5.80
C LEU A 50 -7.67 18.16 7.10
N ILE A 51 -7.03 17.31 7.87
CA ILE A 51 -7.51 16.93 9.20
C ILE A 51 -6.83 17.80 10.24
N TYR A 52 -7.57 18.25 11.24
CA TYR A 52 -6.98 18.89 12.42
C TYR A 52 -6.11 17.87 13.15
N ASP A 53 -4.84 18.22 13.32
CA ASP A 53 -3.89 17.52 14.16
C ASP A 53 -3.93 18.19 15.56
N ASP A 54 -4.96 17.90 16.29
CA ASP A 54 -5.02 18.32 17.68
C ASP A 54 -4.21 17.31 18.49
N ASN A 55 -3.16 17.74 19.16
CA ASN A 55 -2.32 16.95 20.09
C ASN A 55 -3.10 16.29 21.25
N VAL A 56 -4.40 16.28 21.20
CA VAL A 56 -5.35 15.84 22.23
C VAL A 56 -6.03 14.54 21.85
N THR A 57 -5.45 13.76 21.00
CA THR A 57 -6.12 12.51 20.66
C THR A 57 -5.68 11.37 21.56
N SER A 58 -6.37 11.27 22.69
CA SER A 58 -6.42 10.00 23.40
C SER A 58 -6.98 8.94 22.44
N VAL A 59 -6.35 7.79 22.41
CA VAL A 59 -6.82 6.65 21.65
C VAL A 59 -7.37 5.64 22.61
N GLU A 60 -8.62 5.31 22.44
CA GLU A 60 -9.21 4.23 23.21
C GLU A 60 -8.96 2.90 22.53
N THR A 61 -8.55 1.92 23.31
CA THR A 61 -8.24 0.58 22.82
C THR A 61 -9.06 -0.45 23.59
N GLY A 62 -9.69 -1.35 22.87
CA GLY A 62 -10.48 -2.38 23.54
C GLY A 62 -11.10 -3.40 22.59
N ASN A 63 -11.84 -4.32 23.19
CA ASN A 63 -12.62 -5.32 22.47
C ASN A 63 -13.96 -4.74 21.97
N PHE A 64 -14.83 -5.58 21.42
CA PHE A 64 -16.16 -5.17 20.94
C PHE A 64 -17.05 -4.61 22.06
N THR A 65 -16.93 -5.11 23.29
CA THR A 65 -17.71 -4.60 24.43
C THR A 65 -17.24 -3.20 24.83
N SER A 66 -15.92 -2.95 24.80
CA SER A 66 -15.35 -1.62 25.02
C SER A 66 -15.77 -0.64 23.94
N TRP A 67 -15.82 -1.11 22.68
CA TRP A 67 -16.35 -0.32 21.56
C TRP A 67 -17.81 0.12 21.78
N ARG A 68 -18.67 -0.77 22.28
CA ARG A 68 -20.06 -0.42 22.57
C ARG A 68 -20.16 0.69 23.61
N LYS A 69 -19.37 0.61 24.68
CA LYS A 69 -19.33 1.68 25.70
C LYS A 69 -18.84 3.00 25.11
N TYR A 70 -17.75 2.95 24.33
CA TYR A 70 -17.25 4.12 23.63
C TYR A 70 -18.30 4.73 22.71
N TYR A 71 -19.04 3.94 21.94
CA TYR A 71 -20.13 4.41 21.08
C TYR A 71 -21.24 5.09 21.88
N GLU A 72 -21.66 4.49 23.00
CA GLU A 72 -22.67 5.04 23.91
C GLU A 72 -22.18 6.35 24.56
N GLU A 73 -20.90 6.46 24.88
CA GLU A 73 -20.33 7.63 25.56
C GLU A 73 -20.09 8.81 24.60
N TYR A 74 -19.59 8.57 23.41
CA TYR A 74 -19.17 9.64 22.51
C TYR A 74 -20.15 9.88 21.35
N PHE A 75 -20.72 8.84 20.74
CA PHE A 75 -21.50 8.99 19.52
C PHE A 75 -22.96 9.25 19.79
N VAL A 76 -23.56 8.54 20.73
CA VAL A 76 -25.01 8.68 21.05
C VAL A 76 -25.36 10.11 21.46
N PRO A 77 -24.63 10.76 22.40
CA PRO A 77 -24.98 12.13 22.80
C PRO A 77 -24.89 13.13 21.64
N ILE A 78 -23.92 12.99 20.76
CA ILE A 78 -23.76 13.89 19.63
C ILE A 78 -24.83 13.63 18.57
N ASN A 79 -25.21 12.38 18.32
CA ASN A 79 -26.31 12.05 17.42
C ASN A 79 -27.64 12.63 17.92
N ILE A 80 -27.88 12.62 19.23
CA ILE A 80 -29.04 13.28 19.86
C ILE A 80 -28.95 14.79 19.63
N LEU A 81 -27.80 15.42 19.83
CA LEU A 81 -27.61 16.84 19.55
C LEU A 81 -27.88 17.19 18.08
N PHE A 82 -27.44 16.35 17.15
CA PHE A 82 -27.73 16.56 15.73
C PHE A 82 -29.22 16.49 15.42
N ALA A 83 -29.95 15.61 16.08
CA ALA A 83 -31.38 15.42 15.86
C ALA A 83 -32.26 16.49 16.56
N GLU A 84 -31.90 16.89 17.77
CA GLU A 84 -32.80 17.62 18.66
C GLU A 84 -32.36 19.05 19.01
N SER A 85 -31.07 19.40 18.79
CA SER A 85 -30.57 20.71 19.18
C SER A 85 -31.29 21.85 18.47
N GLU A 86 -31.76 22.85 19.24
CA GLU A 86 -32.36 24.08 18.75
C GLU A 86 -31.35 25.18 18.42
N GLY A 87 -30.04 24.86 18.52
CA GLY A 87 -28.99 25.77 18.10
C GLY A 87 -29.17 26.21 16.64
N THR A 88 -28.89 27.46 16.35
CA THR A 88 -29.11 28.06 15.01
C THR A 88 -28.43 27.29 13.90
N GLU A 89 -27.21 26.80 14.14
CA GLU A 89 -26.42 25.99 13.16
C GLU A 89 -27.10 24.64 12.91
N PHE A 90 -27.47 23.90 13.94
CA PHE A 90 -28.10 22.58 13.82
C PHE A 90 -29.49 22.65 13.17
N ARG A 91 -30.26 23.65 13.53
CA ARG A 91 -31.55 23.92 12.91
C ARG A 91 -31.41 24.28 11.43
N HIS A 92 -30.46 25.15 11.10
CA HIS A 92 -30.15 25.47 9.71
C HIS A 92 -29.79 24.24 8.87
N ILE A 93 -29.03 23.33 9.43
CA ILE A 93 -28.67 22.06 8.73
C ILE A 93 -29.92 21.20 8.52
N ARG A 94 -30.72 21.00 9.57
CA ARG A 94 -31.91 20.14 9.49
C ARG A 94 -33.04 20.72 8.62
N GLU A 95 -33.31 22.00 8.77
CA GLU A 95 -34.49 22.67 8.15
C GLU A 95 -34.09 23.46 6.90
N GLY A 96 -32.95 24.14 6.91
CA GLY A 96 -32.51 24.97 5.81
C GLY A 96 -31.81 24.18 4.69
N LEU A 97 -31.01 23.20 5.05
CA LEU A 97 -30.29 22.34 4.09
C LEU A 97 -30.98 20.99 3.88
N GLU A 98 -31.98 20.64 4.71
CA GLU A 98 -32.68 19.35 4.70
C GLU A 98 -31.72 18.15 4.80
N ILE A 99 -30.64 18.31 5.60
CA ILE A 99 -29.61 17.30 5.79
C ILE A 99 -29.76 16.67 7.17
N GLU A 100 -29.71 15.36 7.20
CA GLU A 100 -29.60 14.56 8.41
C GLU A 100 -28.14 14.17 8.61
N MET A 101 -27.61 14.45 9.81
CA MET A 101 -26.25 14.12 10.20
C MET A 101 -26.24 12.96 11.18
N GLU A 102 -25.33 12.05 10.97
CA GLU A 102 -25.08 10.91 11.87
C GLU A 102 -23.58 10.69 12.02
N ILE A 103 -23.11 10.58 13.26
CA ILE A 103 -21.74 10.12 13.50
C ILE A 103 -21.68 8.62 13.36
N THR A 104 -20.74 8.17 12.56
CA THR A 104 -20.47 6.77 12.27
C THR A 104 -18.99 6.46 12.42
N THR A 105 -18.64 5.17 12.39
CA THR A 105 -17.25 4.73 12.36
C THR A 105 -16.96 4.06 11.04
N GLN A 106 -15.98 4.59 10.34
CA GLN A 106 -15.37 3.89 9.22
C GLN A 106 -14.24 2.99 9.76
N TRP A 107 -14.44 1.69 9.68
CA TRP A 107 -13.42 0.75 10.10
C TRP A 107 -12.39 0.53 8.98
N GLY A 108 -11.12 0.64 9.34
CA GLY A 108 -10.03 0.14 8.52
C GLY A 108 -10.03 -1.40 8.45
N PRO A 109 -9.23 -1.97 7.56
CA PRO A 109 -9.04 -3.41 7.49
C PRO A 109 -8.42 -3.95 8.78
N TRP A 110 -8.67 -5.23 9.08
CA TRP A 110 -7.94 -5.91 10.12
C TRP A 110 -6.45 -6.03 9.74
N GLY A 111 -5.60 -5.67 10.67
CA GLY A 111 -4.17 -5.96 10.58
C GLY A 111 -3.88 -7.46 10.62
N ILE A 112 -2.61 -7.81 10.42
CA ILE A 112 -2.14 -9.19 10.51
C ILE A 112 -2.35 -9.72 11.93
N CYS A 113 -2.56 -11.06 12.06
CA CYS A 113 -2.55 -11.71 13.33
C CYS A 113 -1.11 -11.80 13.85
N GLU A 114 -0.79 -11.06 14.89
CA GLU A 114 0.53 -11.03 15.54
C GLU A 114 0.60 -12.16 16.57
N ILE A 115 1.25 -13.25 16.22
CA ILE A 115 1.31 -14.48 17.05
C ILE A 115 2.71 -14.71 17.60
N CYS A 116 3.73 -14.40 16.80
CA CYS A 116 5.11 -14.68 17.18
C CYS A 116 5.54 -13.91 18.45
N GLY A 117 6.13 -14.65 19.41
CA GLY A 117 6.55 -14.09 20.69
C GLY A 117 5.45 -13.98 21.75
N ARG A 118 4.23 -14.45 21.45
CA ARG A 118 3.14 -14.52 22.42
C ARG A 118 2.98 -15.91 23.01
N PRO A 119 2.52 -16.03 24.29
CA PRO A 119 2.27 -17.32 24.89
C PRO A 119 1.10 -18.06 24.22
N LYS A 120 1.14 -19.37 24.20
CA LYS A 120 0.05 -20.25 23.78
C LYS A 120 -0.44 -20.13 22.32
N ASN A 121 0.35 -19.57 21.41
CA ASN A 121 -0.09 -19.29 20.02
C ASN A 121 -1.37 -18.43 19.90
N GLU A 122 -1.70 -17.71 20.95
CA GLU A 122 -2.78 -16.73 20.93
C GLU A 122 -2.26 -15.43 20.33
N GLY A 123 -2.72 -15.11 19.14
CA GLY A 123 -2.39 -13.87 18.45
C GLY A 123 -3.36 -12.74 18.77
N ILE A 124 -2.98 -11.53 18.41
CA ILE A 124 -3.82 -10.34 18.46
C ILE A 124 -3.83 -9.68 17.09
N ARG A 125 -5.01 -9.29 16.63
CA ARG A 125 -5.19 -8.41 15.45
C ARG A 125 -5.90 -7.15 15.85
N ARG A 126 -5.58 -6.07 15.14
CA ARG A 126 -6.12 -4.73 15.41
C ARG A 126 -6.73 -4.15 14.16
N LYS A 127 -7.76 -3.33 14.33
CA LYS A 127 -8.27 -2.42 13.30
C LYS A 127 -8.57 -1.07 13.93
N THR A 128 -8.37 -0.01 13.17
CA THR A 128 -8.64 1.36 13.61
C THR A 128 -10.00 1.81 13.10
N GLY A 129 -10.78 2.42 13.98
CA GLY A 129 -12.03 3.07 13.66
C GLY A 129 -11.81 4.58 13.51
N PHE A 130 -12.17 5.10 12.35
CA PHE A 130 -12.11 6.52 12.04
C PHE A 130 -13.50 7.14 12.21
N CYS A 131 -13.59 8.22 12.99
CA CYS A 131 -14.84 8.97 13.15
C CYS A 131 -15.21 9.65 11.84
N ARG A 132 -16.46 9.40 11.38
CA ARG A 132 -17.04 10.00 10.17
C ARG A 132 -18.40 10.61 10.51
N ILE A 133 -18.72 11.72 9.87
CA ILE A 133 -20.06 12.30 9.88
C ILE A 133 -20.68 11.94 8.55
N LYS A 134 -21.72 11.15 8.57
CA LYS A 134 -22.53 10.80 7.42
C LYS A 134 -23.57 11.89 7.21
N LEU A 135 -23.71 12.34 5.98
CA LEU A 135 -24.64 13.39 5.57
C LEU A 135 -25.68 12.73 4.65
N THR A 136 -26.94 12.69 5.10
CA THR A 136 -28.03 12.11 4.34
C THR A 136 -29.03 13.22 3.97
N GLN A 137 -29.25 13.42 2.68
CA GLN A 137 -30.24 14.38 2.19
C GLN A 137 -31.66 13.80 2.33
N LYS A 138 -32.57 14.52 2.95
CA LYS A 138 -33.98 14.10 3.18
C LYS A 138 -34.86 14.21 1.94
N SER A 139 -34.57 15.17 1.06
CA SER A 139 -35.40 15.48 -0.11
C SER A 139 -34.56 15.42 -1.39
N SER A 140 -35.17 14.93 -2.47
CA SER A 140 -34.61 15.00 -3.81
C SER A 140 -34.79 16.40 -4.46
N ALA A 141 -35.05 17.43 -3.65
CA ALA A 141 -35.27 18.78 -4.13
C ALA A 141 -34.07 19.27 -4.95
N ASN A 142 -34.35 19.66 -6.18
CA ASN A 142 -33.38 20.31 -7.06
C ASN A 142 -33.01 21.68 -6.50
N PHE A 143 -32.00 21.75 -5.67
CA PHE A 143 -31.46 23.01 -5.19
C PHE A 143 -30.72 23.73 -6.31
N SER A 144 -31.38 24.66 -6.96
CA SER A 144 -30.81 25.60 -7.93
C SER A 144 -30.13 26.79 -7.25
N SER A 145 -29.39 26.56 -6.16
CA SER A 145 -28.66 27.66 -5.50
C SER A 145 -27.19 27.60 -5.84
N PRO A 146 -26.57 28.70 -6.28
CA PRO A 146 -25.14 28.78 -6.62
C PRO A 146 -24.22 28.78 -5.38
N ASP A 147 -24.73 28.45 -4.20
CA ASP A 147 -24.00 28.44 -2.96
C ASP A 147 -23.02 27.26 -2.93
N THR A 148 -21.73 27.57 -2.99
CA THR A 148 -20.63 26.60 -3.03
C THR A 148 -20.65 25.65 -1.83
N ASP A 149 -21.12 26.14 -0.67
CA ASP A 149 -21.15 25.38 0.58
C ASP A 149 -22.24 24.32 0.56
N LYS A 150 -23.40 24.64 -0.01
CA LYS A 150 -24.50 23.68 -0.21
C LYS A 150 -24.12 22.60 -1.21
N THR A 151 -23.44 22.97 -2.29
CA THR A 151 -22.96 22.02 -3.30
C THR A 151 -21.93 21.06 -2.68
N PHE A 152 -21.06 21.55 -1.81
CA PHE A 152 -20.10 20.71 -1.10
C PHE A 152 -20.78 19.67 -0.21
N VAL A 153 -21.69 20.12 0.67
CA VAL A 153 -22.39 19.22 1.60
C VAL A 153 -23.26 18.20 0.86
N LYS A 154 -23.87 18.60 -0.26
CA LYS A 154 -24.67 17.70 -1.10
C LYS A 154 -23.84 16.56 -1.73
N ASN A 155 -22.60 16.83 -2.11
CA ASN A 155 -21.73 15.87 -2.81
C ASN A 155 -20.80 15.10 -1.86
N ALA A 156 -20.61 15.58 -0.63
CA ALA A 156 -19.83 14.90 0.38
C ALA A 156 -20.73 13.99 1.22
N ASN A 157 -20.85 12.72 0.85
CA ASN A 157 -21.67 11.75 1.59
C ASN A 157 -21.15 11.50 3.01
N GLU A 158 -19.83 11.56 3.19
CA GLU A 158 -19.18 11.36 4.47
C GLU A 158 -17.99 12.32 4.62
N ILE A 159 -17.85 12.90 5.81
CA ILE A 159 -16.78 13.83 6.16
C ILE A 159 -16.07 13.34 7.42
N SER A 160 -14.76 13.55 7.54
CA SER A 160 -14.03 13.26 8.78
C SER A 160 -14.52 14.16 9.93
N CYS A 161 -14.66 13.61 11.13
CA CYS A 161 -14.97 14.39 12.34
C CYS A 161 -13.94 15.49 12.63
N ARG A 162 -12.73 15.36 12.11
CA ARG A 162 -11.62 16.32 12.25
C ARG A 162 -11.35 17.14 11.00
N SER A 163 -12.31 17.20 10.12
CA SER A 163 -12.21 17.94 8.85
C SER A 163 -11.99 19.44 9.08
N LYS A 164 -11.00 20.03 8.40
CA LYS A 164 -10.84 21.48 8.37
C LYS A 164 -11.93 22.17 7.55
N ILE A 165 -12.46 21.50 6.53
CA ILE A 165 -13.61 22.00 5.78
C ILE A 165 -14.81 22.09 6.71
N LEU A 166 -15.07 21.04 7.49
CA LEU A 166 -16.13 21.05 8.48
C LEU A 166 -15.97 22.20 9.47
N GLY A 167 -14.74 22.44 9.95
CA GLY A 167 -14.44 23.56 10.86
C GLY A 167 -14.71 24.94 10.26
N ARG A 168 -14.62 25.08 8.94
CA ARG A 168 -14.92 26.33 8.22
C ARG A 168 -16.41 26.50 7.96
N LEU A 169 -17.10 25.42 7.54
CA LEU A 169 -18.51 25.48 7.15
C LEU A 169 -19.46 25.36 8.34
N LEU A 170 -19.14 24.51 9.29
CA LEU A 170 -19.98 24.12 10.42
C LEU A 170 -19.15 24.09 11.72
N PRO A 171 -18.72 25.25 12.23
CA PRO A 171 -17.79 25.34 13.36
C PRO A 171 -18.38 24.74 14.66
N GLY A 172 -19.67 24.82 14.91
CA GLY A 172 -20.31 24.19 16.06
C GLY A 172 -20.25 22.69 16.01
N VAL A 173 -20.54 22.08 14.84
CA VAL A 173 -20.40 20.64 14.60
C VAL A 173 -18.95 20.21 14.77
N SER A 174 -18.02 20.93 14.15
CA SER A 174 -16.59 20.61 14.22
C SER A 174 -16.06 20.63 15.66
N ASN A 175 -16.46 21.61 16.47
CA ASN A 175 -16.02 21.72 17.86
C ASN A 175 -16.48 20.55 18.73
N LEU A 176 -17.65 19.97 18.43
CA LEU A 176 -18.17 18.80 19.14
C LEU A 176 -17.50 17.50 18.70
N THR A 177 -17.17 17.39 17.41
CA THR A 177 -16.73 16.10 16.83
C THR A 177 -15.22 15.91 16.81
N ARG A 178 -14.45 17.00 16.73
CA ARG A 178 -12.98 16.92 16.66
C ARG A 178 -12.33 16.37 17.93
N ILE A 179 -12.99 16.50 19.10
CA ILE A 179 -12.48 16.05 20.39
C ILE A 179 -12.71 14.54 20.62
N ILE A 180 -13.48 13.88 19.75
CA ILE A 180 -13.78 12.46 19.90
C ILE A 180 -12.45 11.67 19.74
N PRO A 181 -12.09 10.84 20.73
CA PRO A 181 -10.88 10.01 20.64
C PRO A 181 -10.99 9.01 19.47
N SER A 182 -9.89 8.56 18.94
CA SER A 182 -9.89 7.45 17.98
C SER A 182 -10.05 6.13 18.73
N PHE A 183 -10.62 5.11 18.08
CA PHE A 183 -10.80 3.80 18.70
C PHE A 183 -10.05 2.70 17.94
N VAL A 184 -9.27 1.91 18.67
CA VAL A 184 -8.57 0.73 18.13
C VAL A 184 -9.22 -0.53 18.68
N GLN A 185 -9.93 -1.24 17.82
CA GLN A 185 -10.51 -2.51 18.19
C GLN A 185 -9.46 -3.62 18.15
N VAL A 186 -9.37 -4.34 19.27
CA VAL A 186 -8.47 -5.47 19.43
C VAL A 186 -9.29 -6.76 19.49
N GLN A 187 -8.84 -7.77 18.76
CA GLN A 187 -9.47 -9.09 18.75
C GLN A 187 -8.40 -10.18 18.83
N SER A 188 -8.68 -11.22 19.62
CA SER A 188 -7.87 -12.44 19.58
C SER A 188 -7.98 -13.13 18.24
N CYS A 189 -6.90 -13.74 17.81
CA CYS A 189 -6.84 -14.56 16.60
C CYS A 189 -5.97 -15.78 16.86
N GLU A 190 -6.29 -16.88 16.22
CA GLU A 190 -5.57 -18.14 16.34
C GLU A 190 -4.72 -18.38 15.11
N GLY A 191 -3.62 -19.07 15.31
CA GLY A 191 -2.74 -19.46 14.21
C GLY A 191 -1.42 -20.02 14.73
N THR A 192 -0.53 -20.26 13.81
CA THR A 192 0.85 -20.68 14.11
C THR A 192 1.79 -19.53 13.80
N CYS A 193 2.75 -19.27 14.71
CA CYS A 193 3.78 -18.29 14.42
C CYS A 193 4.52 -18.68 13.12
N ASN A 194 4.44 -17.82 12.11
CA ASN A 194 5.26 -17.91 10.92
C ASN A 194 6.35 -16.83 11.00
N PRO A 195 7.55 -17.18 11.48
CA PRO A 195 8.62 -16.21 11.71
C PRO A 195 9.03 -15.47 10.43
N ASP A 196 8.91 -16.11 9.26
CA ASP A 196 9.31 -15.53 7.98
C ASP A 196 8.26 -14.51 7.51
N ALA A 197 6.96 -14.80 7.65
CA ALA A 197 5.88 -13.89 7.28
C ALA A 197 5.81 -12.68 8.22
N GLU A 198 5.87 -12.90 9.52
CA GLU A 198 5.87 -11.81 10.51
C GLU A 198 7.24 -11.12 10.61
N GLY A 199 8.31 -11.77 10.10
CA GLY A 199 9.70 -11.31 10.26
C GLY A 199 10.18 -11.38 11.69
N PHE A 200 9.64 -12.31 12.50
CA PHE A 200 9.99 -12.46 13.90
C PHE A 200 11.43 -12.96 14.08
N ASN A 201 12.19 -12.27 14.91
CA ASN A 201 13.56 -12.64 15.22
C ASN A 201 13.60 -13.68 16.34
N LYS A 202 13.87 -14.95 16.00
CA LYS A 202 13.97 -16.08 16.95
C LYS A 202 14.98 -15.85 18.08
N GLY A 203 15.94 -14.96 17.89
CA GLY A 203 16.94 -14.58 18.90
C GLY A 203 16.49 -13.47 19.85
N TRP A 204 15.31 -12.89 19.63
CA TRP A 204 14.80 -11.84 20.51
C TRP A 204 14.32 -12.39 21.84
N LYS A 205 14.70 -11.72 22.93
CA LYS A 205 14.26 -12.04 24.29
C LYS A 205 13.84 -10.75 24.98
N THR A 206 12.75 -10.81 25.72
CA THR A 206 12.26 -9.69 26.53
C THR A 206 13.36 -9.22 27.49
N GLY A 207 13.56 -7.91 27.57
CA GLY A 207 14.58 -7.30 28.44
C GLY A 207 15.98 -7.16 27.83
N LYS A 208 16.23 -7.70 26.61
CA LYS A 208 17.46 -7.42 25.86
C LYS A 208 17.26 -6.23 24.94
N THR A 209 17.67 -5.05 25.38
CA THR A 209 17.51 -3.78 24.63
C THR A 209 18.28 -3.72 23.32
N ALA A 210 19.26 -4.61 23.09
CA ALA A 210 20.13 -4.57 21.92
C ALA A 210 19.53 -5.25 20.66
N ALA A 211 18.52 -6.11 20.78
CA ALA A 211 17.99 -6.88 19.65
C ALA A 211 16.62 -6.37 19.22
N PHE A 212 16.39 -6.30 17.91
CA PHE A 212 15.07 -6.02 17.36
C PHE A 212 14.16 -7.24 17.46
N LYS A 213 12.89 -7.02 17.82
CA LYS A 213 11.88 -8.08 17.91
C LYS A 213 11.54 -8.65 16.54
N TYR A 214 11.47 -7.78 15.51
CA TYR A 214 11.19 -8.14 14.13
C TYR A 214 12.32 -7.72 13.22
N ARG A 215 12.59 -8.51 12.17
CA ARG A 215 13.56 -8.18 11.13
C ARG A 215 12.97 -8.53 9.78
N LYS A 216 12.92 -7.57 8.88
CA LYS A 216 12.45 -7.75 7.50
C LYS A 216 13.48 -7.27 6.50
N ARG A 217 13.41 -7.83 5.32
CA ARG A 217 14.22 -7.39 4.17
C ARG A 217 13.29 -7.20 2.99
N PHE A 218 13.37 -6.05 2.36
CA PHE A 218 12.63 -5.74 1.14
C PHE A 218 13.59 -5.48 0.00
N VAL A 219 13.20 -5.95 -1.17
CA VAL A 219 13.87 -5.65 -2.42
C VAL A 219 12.84 -4.92 -3.28
N LEU A 220 13.07 -3.66 -3.55
CA LEU A 220 12.14 -2.78 -4.24
C LEU A 220 12.65 -2.47 -5.63
N ALA A 221 11.76 -2.32 -6.60
CA ALA A 221 12.10 -1.73 -7.88
C ALA A 221 12.23 -0.22 -7.74
N GLU A 222 13.08 0.40 -8.53
CA GLU A 222 13.16 1.86 -8.62
C GLU A 222 11.80 2.47 -8.99
N ASN A 223 11.46 3.60 -8.40
CA ASN A 223 10.17 4.30 -8.49
C ASN A 223 8.96 3.53 -7.88
N SER A 224 9.20 2.49 -7.09
CA SER A 224 8.13 1.84 -6.33
C SER A 224 7.77 2.61 -5.05
N HIS A 225 6.66 2.22 -4.44
CA HIS A 225 6.20 2.78 -3.17
C HIS A 225 6.15 1.68 -2.11
N LEU A 226 6.46 2.04 -0.88
CA LEU A 226 6.37 1.13 0.27
C LEU A 226 5.82 1.87 1.48
N THR A 227 4.83 1.29 2.13
CA THR A 227 4.28 1.78 3.41
C THR A 227 4.71 0.85 4.52
N LEU A 228 5.26 1.42 5.59
CA LEU A 228 5.77 0.69 6.73
C LEU A 228 5.07 1.16 8.01
N ILE A 229 4.47 0.21 8.70
CA ILE A 229 3.85 0.43 10.01
C ILE A 229 4.73 -0.25 11.05
N CYS A 230 5.00 0.46 12.15
CA CYS A 230 5.76 -0.12 13.25
C CYS A 230 4.91 -1.18 13.96
N PRO A 231 5.36 -2.43 14.09
CA PRO A 231 4.58 -3.48 14.75
C PRO A 231 4.28 -3.14 16.20
N GLU A 232 3.11 -3.56 16.65
CA GLU A 232 2.63 -3.37 18.04
C GLU A 232 2.56 -1.90 18.49
N SER A 233 2.74 -0.94 17.59
CA SER A 233 2.50 0.47 17.91
C SER A 233 1.00 0.74 18.05
N THR A 234 0.67 1.58 19.01
CA THR A 234 -0.66 2.21 19.16
C THR A 234 -0.48 3.71 18.98
N LEU A 235 -1.57 4.46 18.86
CA LEU A 235 -1.48 5.91 18.77
C LEU A 235 -1.04 6.58 20.08
N GLU A 236 -1.07 5.86 21.18
CA GLU A 236 -0.62 6.32 22.50
C GLU A 236 0.89 6.16 22.70
N ASN A 237 1.51 5.25 21.96
CA ASN A 237 2.92 4.96 22.10
C ASN A 237 3.79 5.96 21.34
N LYS A 238 4.91 6.32 21.93
CA LYS A 238 5.93 7.11 21.23
C LYS A 238 6.68 6.23 20.25
N VAL A 239 6.42 6.43 18.96
CA VAL A 239 7.11 5.72 17.88
C VAL A 239 8.22 6.60 17.31
N ILE A 240 9.41 6.04 17.17
CA ILE A 240 10.55 6.72 16.59
C ILE A 240 11.08 5.90 15.41
N TRP A 241 11.03 6.49 14.23
CA TRP A 241 11.66 5.95 13.03
C TRP A 241 13.08 6.48 12.85
N LYS A 242 13.98 5.62 12.38
CA LYS A 242 15.35 6.01 12.05
C LYS A 242 15.77 5.38 10.73
N LYS A 243 16.50 6.14 9.90
CA LYS A 243 17.19 5.64 8.70
C LYS A 243 18.69 5.67 8.97
N ASN A 244 19.36 4.53 8.89
CA ASN A 244 20.81 4.40 9.13
C ASN A 244 21.26 5.05 10.48
N GLY A 245 20.39 4.99 11.50
CA GLY A 245 20.61 5.57 12.82
C GLY A 245 20.18 7.03 12.98
N LYS A 246 19.90 7.77 11.90
CA LYS A 246 19.36 9.14 11.95
C LYS A 246 17.85 9.10 12.18
N VAL A 247 17.34 9.89 13.12
CA VAL A 247 15.91 10.00 13.42
C VAL A 247 15.20 10.66 12.24
N LEU A 248 14.01 10.13 11.92
CA LEU A 248 13.07 10.71 10.97
C LEU A 248 11.93 11.32 11.80
N GLU A 249 11.76 12.64 11.69
CA GLU A 249 10.72 13.35 12.45
C GLU A 249 9.37 13.26 11.72
N ALA A 250 8.29 13.14 12.48
CA ALA A 250 6.93 13.11 11.93
C ALA A 250 6.61 14.51 11.33
N GLY A 251 6.05 14.52 10.13
CA GLY A 251 5.77 15.77 9.41
C GLY A 251 6.98 16.43 8.75
N GLU A 252 8.18 15.97 9.04
CA GLU A 252 9.39 16.40 8.35
C GLU A 252 9.60 15.48 7.13
N SER A 253 9.39 16.04 5.95
CA SER A 253 9.86 15.40 4.73
C SER A 253 11.39 15.54 4.72
N VAL A 254 12.11 14.42 4.58
CA VAL A 254 13.54 14.50 4.28
C VAL A 254 13.66 15.17 2.91
N VAL A 255 13.92 16.46 2.93
CA VAL A 255 14.07 17.27 1.71
C VAL A 255 15.24 16.70 0.92
N PRO A 256 15.04 16.29 -0.32
CA PRO A 256 16.14 15.88 -1.17
C PRO A 256 17.10 17.05 -1.38
N PRO A 257 18.38 16.77 -1.68
CA PRO A 257 19.39 17.84 -1.89
C PRO A 257 19.04 18.75 -3.07
N ASP A 258 18.16 18.33 -3.96
CA ASP A 258 17.67 19.13 -5.09
C ASP A 258 16.28 19.69 -4.76
N PRO A 259 16.07 21.01 -4.83
CA PRO A 259 14.80 21.65 -4.52
C PRO A 259 13.66 21.26 -5.50
N GLU A 260 13.97 20.64 -6.62
CA GLU A 260 12.99 20.14 -7.60
C GLU A 260 12.52 18.70 -7.29
N ASP A 261 13.18 17.99 -6.39
CA ASP A 261 12.82 16.60 -6.03
C ASP A 261 11.79 16.59 -4.88
N GLU A 262 10.72 15.83 -5.08
CA GLU A 262 9.72 15.60 -4.04
C GLU A 262 10.30 14.81 -2.87
N PRO A 263 9.85 15.05 -1.62
CA PRO A 263 10.27 14.27 -0.48
C PRO A 263 9.85 12.81 -0.65
N ARG A 264 10.82 11.89 -0.64
CA ARG A 264 10.59 10.47 -0.86
C ARG A 264 10.43 9.66 0.41
N ILE A 265 10.79 10.23 1.55
CA ILE A 265 10.65 9.62 2.87
C ILE A 265 9.77 10.54 3.70
N ILE A 266 8.60 10.05 4.08
CA ILE A 266 7.61 10.81 4.83
C ILE A 266 7.15 9.97 6.02
N VAL A 267 7.16 10.54 7.21
CA VAL A 267 6.52 9.97 8.40
C VAL A 267 5.25 10.76 8.68
N ASP A 268 4.10 10.10 8.65
CA ASP A 268 2.84 10.77 8.94
C ASP A 268 2.61 10.95 10.45
N THR A 269 1.56 11.66 10.80
CA THR A 269 1.15 11.91 12.18
C THR A 269 0.70 10.65 12.93
N PHE A 270 0.44 9.56 12.21
CA PHE A 270 0.13 8.24 12.77
C PHE A 270 1.38 7.36 12.91
N ASN A 271 2.56 7.93 12.75
CA ASN A 271 3.84 7.25 12.78
C ASN A 271 4.00 6.15 11.72
N THR A 272 3.28 6.27 10.59
CA THR A 272 3.46 5.41 9.43
C THR A 272 4.55 6.00 8.55
N LEU A 273 5.52 5.19 8.16
CA LEU A 273 6.61 5.57 7.27
C LEU A 273 6.24 5.24 5.83
N TYR A 274 6.22 6.25 4.98
CA TYR A 274 6.01 6.15 3.53
C TYR A 274 7.32 6.35 2.79
N LEU A 275 7.61 5.44 1.90
CA LEU A 275 8.67 5.57 0.90
C LEU A 275 7.99 5.70 -0.46
N VAL A 276 8.20 6.82 -1.12
CA VAL A 276 7.53 7.21 -2.37
C VAL A 276 8.58 7.41 -3.44
N ASN A 277 8.35 6.86 -4.64
CA ASN A 277 9.28 6.98 -5.78
C ASN A 277 10.73 6.62 -5.38
N VAL A 278 10.89 5.45 -4.77
CA VAL A 278 12.14 5.00 -4.15
C VAL A 278 13.26 4.95 -5.19
N LYS A 279 14.39 5.59 -4.89
CA LYS A 279 15.64 5.53 -5.66
C LYS A 279 16.72 4.81 -4.84
N GLU A 280 17.90 4.66 -5.41
CA GLU A 280 19.06 4.04 -4.75
C GLU A 280 19.46 4.79 -3.45
N SER A 281 19.23 6.12 -3.40
CA SER A 281 19.48 6.95 -2.21
C SER A 281 18.62 6.56 -0.99
N GLU A 282 17.48 5.92 -1.20
CA GLU A 282 16.59 5.45 -0.14
C GLU A 282 16.94 4.04 0.36
N GLU A 283 17.94 3.37 -0.23
CA GLU A 283 18.48 2.15 0.36
C GLU A 283 19.01 2.37 1.78
N GLY A 284 18.89 1.35 2.60
CA GLY A 284 19.46 1.41 3.92
C GLY A 284 18.72 0.60 4.97
N ASN A 285 19.13 0.84 6.20
CA ASN A 285 18.60 0.18 7.39
C ASN A 285 17.60 1.11 8.08
N TYR A 286 16.33 0.75 7.99
CA TYR A 286 15.24 1.44 8.67
C TYR A 286 14.89 0.73 9.94
N THR A 287 14.71 1.48 11.02
CA THR A 287 14.38 0.91 12.32
C THR A 287 13.26 1.68 12.97
N CYS A 288 12.32 0.99 13.59
CA CYS A 288 11.34 1.61 14.46
C CYS A 288 11.51 1.16 15.92
N GLN A 289 11.24 2.08 16.82
CA GLN A 289 11.22 1.90 18.26
C GLN A 289 9.85 2.34 18.80
N VAL A 290 9.31 1.60 19.74
CA VAL A 290 8.07 1.92 20.46
C VAL A 290 8.41 1.97 21.93
N ASP A 291 8.25 3.13 22.56
CA ASP A 291 8.54 3.34 23.98
C ASP A 291 9.89 2.72 24.43
N ASP A 292 10.98 3.09 23.74
CA ASP A 292 12.35 2.59 23.96
C ASP A 292 12.61 1.10 23.61
N ILE A 293 11.58 0.36 23.20
CA ILE A 293 11.73 -1.02 22.74
C ILE A 293 12.05 -1.03 21.25
N ARG A 294 13.12 -1.72 20.87
CA ARG A 294 13.50 -1.90 19.45
C ARG A 294 12.57 -2.91 18.79
N MET A 295 11.55 -2.41 18.11
CA MET A 295 10.52 -3.27 17.52
C MET A 295 10.98 -3.87 16.20
N GLN A 296 11.28 -3.08 15.22
CA GLN A 296 11.55 -3.61 13.88
C GLN A 296 12.81 -3.04 13.25
N GLN A 297 13.56 -3.91 12.59
CA GLN A 297 14.67 -3.58 11.69
C GLN A 297 14.29 -4.01 10.27
N ILE A 298 14.37 -3.08 9.33
CA ILE A 298 14.02 -3.29 7.93
C ILE A 298 15.22 -2.90 7.07
N ILE A 299 15.71 -3.85 6.28
CA ILE A 299 16.78 -3.58 5.31
C ILE A 299 16.13 -3.46 3.94
N ILE A 300 16.31 -2.33 3.30
CA ILE A 300 15.74 -2.03 1.98
C ILE A 300 16.88 -1.98 0.97
N PHE A 301 16.70 -2.75 -0.11
CA PHE A 301 17.52 -2.73 -1.32
C PHE A 301 16.67 -2.23 -2.48
N VAL A 302 17.23 -1.38 -3.32
CA VAL A 302 16.57 -0.87 -4.51
C VAL A 302 17.25 -1.41 -5.75
N ILE A 303 16.47 -2.05 -6.61
CA ILE A 303 16.97 -2.53 -7.91
C ILE A 303 16.66 -1.46 -8.95
N SER A 304 17.69 -0.74 -9.36
CA SER A 304 17.60 0.15 -10.52
C SER A 304 17.76 -0.62 -11.83
N LYS A 305 17.20 -0.11 -12.92
CA LYS A 305 17.38 -0.70 -14.26
C LYS A 305 18.86 -0.79 -14.66
N SER A 306 19.69 0.11 -14.16
CA SER A 306 21.13 0.11 -14.39
C SER A 306 21.86 -1.03 -13.66
N ARG A 307 21.32 -1.50 -12.52
CA ARG A 307 21.90 -2.63 -11.76
C ARG A 307 21.66 -4.00 -12.40
N LEU A 308 20.74 -4.12 -13.34
CA LEU A 308 20.60 -5.35 -14.15
C LEU A 308 21.87 -5.62 -14.99
N LEU A 309 22.67 -4.58 -15.25
CA LEU A 309 23.98 -4.69 -15.91
C LEU A 309 25.14 -4.78 -14.91
N THR A 310 24.93 -5.32 -13.72
CA THR A 310 26.00 -5.50 -12.74
C THR A 310 27.12 -6.39 -13.34
N GLN A 311 28.35 -6.10 -12.94
CA GLN A 311 29.52 -6.88 -13.39
C GLN A 311 29.35 -8.39 -13.14
N ALA A 312 28.64 -8.77 -12.08
CA ALA A 312 28.30 -10.16 -11.78
C ALA A 312 27.32 -10.73 -12.83
N PHE A 313 26.26 -9.99 -13.18
CA PHE A 313 25.29 -10.40 -14.19
C PHE A 313 25.95 -10.52 -15.56
N VAL A 314 26.76 -9.52 -15.97
CA VAL A 314 27.52 -9.55 -17.22
C VAL A 314 28.45 -10.78 -17.26
N ARG A 315 29.15 -11.08 -16.16
CA ARG A 315 29.98 -12.26 -16.04
C ARG A 315 29.18 -13.56 -16.23
N HIS A 316 28.04 -13.70 -15.58
CA HIS A 316 27.17 -14.87 -15.75
C HIS A 316 26.62 -14.99 -17.16
N MET A 317 26.24 -13.88 -17.79
CA MET A 317 25.83 -13.88 -19.20
C MET A 317 26.96 -14.25 -20.14
N MET A 318 28.20 -13.81 -19.87
CA MET A 318 29.37 -14.25 -20.63
C MET A 318 29.63 -15.74 -20.47
N TYR A 319 29.53 -16.31 -19.26
CA TYR A 319 29.67 -17.77 -19.06
C TYR A 319 28.57 -18.54 -19.79
N LEU A 320 27.33 -18.07 -19.71
CA LEU A 320 26.21 -18.68 -20.44
C LEU A 320 26.43 -18.63 -21.94
N GLY A 321 26.89 -17.50 -22.48
CA GLY A 321 27.25 -17.34 -23.90
C GLY A 321 28.37 -18.28 -24.32
N LEU A 322 29.40 -18.43 -23.48
CA LEU A 322 30.52 -19.35 -23.75
C LEU A 322 30.05 -20.82 -23.76
N VAL A 323 29.24 -21.23 -22.79
CA VAL A 323 28.67 -22.58 -22.75
C VAL A 323 27.80 -22.84 -23.97
N LEU A 324 26.93 -21.91 -24.35
CA LEU A 324 26.09 -22.03 -25.54
C LEU A 324 26.90 -22.06 -26.83
N SER A 325 27.98 -21.28 -26.95
CA SER A 325 28.87 -21.27 -28.12
C SER A 325 29.63 -22.58 -28.31
N LEU A 326 29.89 -23.29 -27.23
CA LEU A 326 30.55 -24.63 -27.27
C LEU A 326 29.53 -25.74 -27.52
N THR A 327 28.38 -25.70 -26.86
CA THR A 327 27.37 -26.78 -26.92
C THR A 327 26.59 -26.79 -28.22
N LEU A 328 26.23 -25.59 -28.75
CA LEU A 328 25.45 -25.48 -29.98
C LEU A 328 26.13 -26.07 -31.20
N PRO A 329 27.43 -25.78 -31.49
CA PRO A 329 28.16 -26.41 -32.60
C PRO A 329 28.30 -27.91 -32.41
N CYS A 330 28.59 -28.40 -31.20
CA CYS A 330 28.69 -29.85 -30.93
C CYS A 330 27.34 -30.54 -31.19
N TYR A 331 26.24 -29.94 -30.77
CA TYR A 331 24.90 -30.44 -31.02
C TYR A 331 24.57 -30.46 -32.52
N CYS A 332 24.83 -29.36 -33.23
CA CYS A 332 24.65 -29.27 -34.68
C CYS A 332 25.51 -30.28 -35.43
N ALA A 333 26.79 -30.44 -35.03
CA ALA A 333 27.66 -31.46 -35.61
C ALA A 333 27.13 -32.89 -35.35
N GLY A 334 26.64 -33.16 -34.15
CA GLY A 334 25.99 -34.42 -33.81
C GLY A 334 24.77 -34.73 -34.69
N ILE A 335 23.92 -33.72 -34.93
CA ILE A 335 22.75 -33.85 -35.84
C ILE A 335 23.19 -34.10 -37.27
N ILE A 336 24.20 -33.36 -37.77
CA ILE A 336 24.74 -33.57 -39.14
C ILE A 336 25.27 -34.96 -39.30
N ILE A 337 26.08 -35.46 -38.33
CA ILE A 337 26.61 -36.82 -38.33
C ILE A 337 25.48 -37.85 -38.29
N ALA A 338 24.49 -37.66 -37.44
CA ALA A 338 23.35 -38.55 -37.34
C ALA A 338 22.51 -38.56 -38.65
N CYS A 339 22.28 -37.41 -39.26
CA CYS A 339 21.60 -37.31 -40.56
C CYS A 339 22.43 -37.92 -41.72
N SER A 340 23.75 -37.73 -41.70
CA SER A 340 24.67 -38.37 -42.67
C SER A 340 24.67 -39.89 -42.52
N ARG A 341 24.74 -40.38 -41.27
CA ARG A 341 24.69 -41.82 -40.99
C ARG A 341 23.32 -42.46 -41.32
N LYS A 342 22.23 -41.69 -41.19
CA LYS A 342 20.90 -42.21 -41.56
C LYS A 342 20.83 -42.64 -43.02
N ARG A 343 21.62 -42.06 -43.91
CA ARG A 343 21.74 -42.51 -45.33
C ARG A 343 22.54 -43.77 -45.48
N THR A 344 23.36 -44.14 -44.52
CA THR A 344 24.20 -45.36 -44.58
C THR A 344 23.63 -46.52 -43.76
N PHE A 345 22.68 -46.25 -42.89
CA PHE A 345 21.98 -47.28 -42.16
C PHE A 345 20.79 -47.80 -43.01
N LYS A 346 20.99 -48.98 -43.64
CA LYS A 346 19.88 -49.73 -44.22
C LYS A 346 18.93 -50.15 -43.10
N ASN A 347 17.63 -50.00 -43.32
CA ASN A 347 16.61 -50.45 -42.38
C ASN A 347 16.75 -51.95 -42.19
N TYR A 348 16.50 -52.46 -40.99
CA TYR A 348 16.54 -53.90 -40.69
C TYR A 348 15.72 -54.74 -41.67
N GLN A 349 14.64 -54.20 -42.22
CA GLN A 349 13.85 -54.84 -43.26
C GLN A 349 14.62 -54.92 -44.59
N GLU A 350 15.33 -53.89 -45.02
CA GLU A 350 16.16 -53.87 -46.23
C GLU A 350 17.34 -54.83 -46.11
N LEU A 351 17.98 -54.94 -44.93
CA LEU A 351 19.02 -55.91 -44.66
C LEU A 351 18.53 -57.34 -44.73
N LYS A 352 17.30 -57.59 -44.26
CA LYS A 352 16.66 -58.90 -44.29
C LYS A 352 16.23 -59.28 -45.70
N GLU A 353 15.78 -58.33 -46.49
CA GLU A 353 15.49 -58.51 -47.92
C GLU A 353 16.73 -58.81 -48.75
N GLU A 354 17.83 -58.08 -48.51
CA GLU A 354 19.12 -58.37 -49.15
C GLU A 354 19.67 -59.76 -48.74
N GLU A 355 19.53 -60.16 -47.50
CA GLU A 355 19.89 -61.51 -47.07
C GLU A 355 19.03 -62.61 -47.76
N MET A 356 17.75 -62.34 -47.90
CA MET A 356 16.86 -63.25 -48.55
C MET A 356 17.11 -63.34 -50.08
N GLU A 357 17.48 -62.20 -50.66
CA GLU A 357 17.86 -62.14 -52.08
C GLU A 357 19.20 -62.87 -52.33
N LYS A 358 20.21 -62.63 -51.50
CA LYS A 358 21.44 -63.36 -51.51
C LYS A 358 21.24 -64.88 -51.31
N ARG A 359 20.33 -65.28 -50.48
CA ARG A 359 19.99 -66.70 -50.28
C ARG A 359 19.22 -67.29 -51.47
N ARG A 360 18.49 -66.47 -52.22
CA ARG A 360 17.84 -66.88 -53.46
C ARG A 360 18.85 -67.07 -54.57
N ASP A 361 19.76 -66.14 -54.80
CA ASP A 361 20.82 -66.25 -55.79
C ASP A 361 21.77 -67.41 -55.55
N THR A 362 22.10 -67.71 -54.30
CA THR A 362 22.93 -68.84 -53.93
C THR A 362 22.19 -70.16 -54.16
N ARG A 363 20.86 -70.21 -54.21
CA ARG A 363 20.06 -71.40 -54.56
C ARG A 363 20.02 -71.61 -56.07
N TYR A 364 20.03 -70.60 -56.90
CA TYR A 364 20.06 -70.72 -58.36
C TYR A 364 21.42 -71.17 -58.92
N ILE A 365 22.48 -70.93 -58.17
CA ILE A 365 23.84 -71.33 -58.58
C ILE A 365 24.12 -72.85 -58.29
N LYS A 366 23.23 -73.52 -57.54
CA LYS A 366 23.41 -74.91 -57.12
C LYS A 366 22.47 -75.90 -57.83
N LEU A 367 21.98 -75.65 -59.00
CA LEU A 367 21.30 -76.60 -59.83
C LEU A 367 22.22 -76.95 -60.99
N PRO A 368 22.55 -78.24 -61.15
CA PRO A 368 23.43 -78.69 -62.19
C PRO A 368 22.78 -78.63 -63.59
#